data_2c3f6fa283d697522e18df9d66103fe9
#
_entry.id   2c3f6fa283d697522e18df9d66103fe9
#
_cell.length_a   1.000
_cell.length_b   1.000
_cell.length_c   1.000
_cell.angle_alpha   90.00
_cell.angle_beta   90.00
_cell.angle_gamma   90.00
#
_symmetry.space_group_name_H-M   'P 1'
#
loop_
_entity.id
_entity.type
_entity.pdbx_description
1 polymer ?
#
loop_
_entity_poly.entity_id
_entity_poly.type
_entity_poly.pdbx_seq_one_letter_code
_entity_poly.pdbx_strand_id
1 'polypeptide(L)' 'REYPYEAYEHRIQGRVICSFVVNSDGTICNISILSRTHPLLNHEAVRIIKGMPVWRAGKMHGENVPVRCILPIAFRL' A
#
# COMPACT_ATOMS: atom_id res chain seq x y z
N ARG A 1 10.32 1.67 -8.15
CA ARG A 1 9.07 2.28 -7.69
C ARG A 1 8.78 3.55 -8.48
N GLU A 2 7.60 3.62 -9.03
CA GLU A 2 7.21 4.77 -9.84
C GLU A 2 6.95 5.99 -8.97
N TYR A 3 7.15 7.16 -9.55
CA TYR A 3 6.96 8.44 -8.90
C TYR A 3 5.98 9.26 -9.74
N PRO A 4 4.90 9.79 -9.16
CA PRO A 4 3.97 10.61 -9.95
C PRO A 4 4.66 11.82 -10.55
N TYR A 5 4.43 12.05 -11.84
CA TYR A 5 5.12 13.12 -12.55
C TYR A 5 4.93 14.49 -11.88
N GLU A 6 3.69 14.81 -11.52
CA GLU A 6 3.41 16.11 -10.89
C GLU A 6 4.09 16.25 -9.54
N ALA A 7 4.15 15.16 -8.76
CA ALA A 7 4.84 15.20 -7.48
C ALA A 7 6.33 15.39 -7.69
N TYR A 8 6.90 14.73 -8.71
CA TYR A 8 8.30 14.91 -9.04
C TYR A 8 8.59 16.35 -9.49
N GLU A 9 7.73 16.91 -10.34
CA GLU A 9 7.87 18.27 -10.83
C GLU A 9 7.89 19.30 -9.70
N HIS A 10 7.03 19.11 -8.70
CA HIS A 10 6.92 20.03 -7.57
C HIS A 10 7.74 19.62 -6.36
N ARG A 11 8.64 18.65 -6.54
CA ARG A 11 9.53 18.19 -5.47
C ARG A 11 8.78 17.73 -4.23
N ILE A 12 7.63 17.10 -4.45
CA ILE A 12 6.81 16.60 -3.34
C ILE A 12 7.31 15.21 -2.97
N GLN A 13 7.68 15.06 -1.70
CA GLN A 13 8.12 13.76 -1.20
C GLN A 13 7.52 13.53 0.18
N GLY A 14 7.51 12.29 0.61
CA GLY A 14 6.94 11.94 1.88
C GLY A 14 6.69 10.45 2.01
N ARG A 15 6.15 10.06 3.14
CA ARG A 15 5.88 8.66 3.44
C ARG A 15 4.37 8.47 3.53
N VAL A 16 3.86 7.49 2.80
CA VAL A 16 2.45 7.12 2.85
C VAL A 16 2.34 5.82 3.64
N ILE A 17 1.54 5.83 4.70
CA ILE A 17 1.32 4.64 5.51
C ILE A 17 -0.03 4.07 5.12
N CYS A 18 -0.02 2.87 4.57
CA CYS A 18 -1.21 2.20 4.06
C CYS A 18 -1.61 1.06 4.98
N SER A 19 -2.91 0.84 5.07
CA SER A 19 -3.48 -0.32 5.77
C SER A 19 -4.32 -1.09 4.77
N PHE A 20 -4.25 -2.40 4.80
CA PHE A 20 -5.07 -3.24 3.94
C PHE A 20 -5.19 -4.63 4.56
N VAL A 21 -6.13 -5.42 4.04
CA VAL A 21 -6.31 -6.79 4.48
C VAL A 21 -5.85 -7.72 3.37
N VAL A 22 -5.03 -8.70 3.73
CA VAL A 22 -4.69 -9.81 2.84
C VAL A 22 -5.65 -10.92 3.18
N ASN A 23 -6.50 -11.28 2.21
CA ASN A 23 -7.50 -12.34 2.40
C ASN A 23 -6.86 -13.72 2.43
N SER A 24 -7.62 -14.71 2.84
CA SER A 24 -7.11 -16.08 2.93
C SER A 24 -6.63 -16.64 1.60
N ASP A 25 -7.12 -16.09 0.48
CA ASP A 25 -6.68 -16.48 -0.86
C ASP A 25 -5.53 -15.61 -1.39
N GLY A 26 -5.03 -14.67 -0.57
CA GLY A 26 -3.93 -13.79 -0.95
C GLY A 26 -4.34 -12.53 -1.67
N THR A 27 -5.61 -12.33 -1.96
CA THR A 27 -6.08 -11.09 -2.57
C THR A 27 -6.15 -9.98 -1.52
N ILE A 28 -6.15 -8.72 -1.98
CA ILE A 28 -6.11 -7.56 -1.09
C ILE A 28 -7.46 -6.85 -1.11
N CYS A 29 -7.89 -6.40 0.06
CA CYS A 29 -9.08 -5.58 0.17
C CYS A 29 -8.91 -4.56 1.30
N ASN A 30 -9.90 -3.66 1.44
CA ASN A 30 -9.95 -2.67 2.51
C ASN A 30 -8.70 -1.81 2.58
N ILE A 31 -8.25 -1.30 1.43
CA ILE A 31 -7.08 -0.42 1.38
C ILE A 31 -7.49 0.95 1.93
N SER A 32 -6.70 1.47 2.87
CA SER A 32 -6.90 2.81 3.39
C SER A 32 -5.57 3.47 3.69
N ILE A 33 -5.57 4.80 3.74
CA ILE A 33 -4.39 5.60 4.02
C ILE A 33 -4.48 6.08 5.46
N LEU A 34 -3.47 5.79 6.26
CA LEU A 34 -3.44 6.16 7.68
C LEU A 34 -2.68 7.47 7.93
N SER A 35 -1.78 7.83 7.03
CA SER A 35 -0.97 9.04 7.19
C SER A 35 -1.63 10.25 6.53
N ARG A 36 -1.13 11.45 6.90
CA ARG A 36 -1.54 12.71 6.26
C ARG A 36 -0.44 13.13 5.29
N THR A 37 -0.48 12.57 4.09
CA THR A 37 0.53 12.83 3.07
C THR A 37 -0.16 13.50 1.88
N HIS A 38 0.64 13.99 0.96
CA HIS A 38 0.10 14.69 -0.21
C HIS A 38 -0.78 13.76 -1.05
N PRO A 39 -1.96 14.24 -1.53
CA PRO A 39 -2.87 13.42 -2.32
C PRO A 39 -2.24 12.71 -3.52
N LEU A 40 -1.28 13.35 -4.19
CA LEU A 40 -0.60 12.71 -5.33
C LEU A 40 0.16 11.46 -4.90
N LEU A 41 0.81 11.51 -3.75
CA LEU A 41 1.54 10.36 -3.22
C LEU A 41 0.58 9.30 -2.70
N ASN A 42 -0.51 9.72 -2.04
CA ASN A 42 -1.52 8.80 -1.55
C ASN A 42 -2.12 8.00 -2.69
N HIS A 43 -2.46 8.67 -3.78
CA HIS A 43 -3.04 8.02 -4.96
C HIS A 43 -2.07 7.00 -5.55
N GLU A 44 -0.80 7.38 -5.65
CA GLU A 44 0.22 6.48 -6.21
C GLU A 44 0.45 5.28 -5.30
N ALA A 45 0.44 5.48 -3.98
CA ALA A 45 0.60 4.38 -3.02
C ALA A 45 -0.51 3.35 -3.17
N VAL A 46 -1.76 3.79 -3.31
CA VAL A 46 -2.89 2.89 -3.51
C VAL A 46 -2.74 2.14 -4.84
N ARG A 47 -2.32 2.82 -5.89
CA ARG A 47 -2.10 2.19 -7.19
C ARG A 47 -1.04 1.10 -7.10
N ILE A 48 0.06 1.37 -6.39
CA ILE A 48 1.14 0.40 -6.20
C ILE A 48 0.60 -0.85 -5.50
N ILE A 49 -0.16 -0.67 -4.41
CA ILE A 49 -0.71 -1.81 -3.67
C ILE A 49 -1.66 -2.63 -4.53
N LYS A 50 -2.54 -1.97 -5.28
CA LYS A 50 -3.49 -2.65 -6.15
C LYS A 50 -2.82 -3.42 -7.27
N GLY A 51 -1.65 -2.97 -7.71
CA GLY A 51 -0.90 -3.62 -8.77
C GLY A 51 0.02 -4.74 -8.31
N MET A 52 0.11 -4.97 -7.02
CA MET A 52 0.97 -6.03 -6.50
C MET A 52 0.37 -7.40 -6.80
N PRO A 53 1.22 -8.41 -7.05
CA PRO A 53 0.74 -9.77 -7.23
C PRO A 53 0.16 -10.30 -5.91
N VAL A 54 -0.40 -11.52 -6.00
CA VAL A 54 -1.02 -12.16 -4.84
C VAL A 54 -0.04 -12.20 -3.66
N TRP A 55 -0.52 -11.77 -2.51
CA TRP A 55 0.25 -11.78 -1.28
C TRP A 55 0.15 -13.14 -0.61
N ARG A 56 1.09 -13.40 0.29
CA ARG A 56 1.02 -14.60 1.11
C ARG A 56 0.05 -14.37 2.26
N ALA A 57 -0.98 -15.20 2.35
CA ALA A 57 -1.96 -15.11 3.42
C ALA A 57 -1.33 -15.46 4.77
N GLY A 58 -1.93 -14.95 5.84
CA GLY A 58 -1.56 -15.37 7.19
C GLY A 58 -1.96 -16.81 7.43
N LYS A 59 -1.35 -17.41 8.45
CA LYS A 59 -1.69 -18.79 8.82
C LYS A 59 -1.97 -18.90 10.31
N MET A 60 -2.98 -19.70 10.63
CA MET A 60 -3.31 -20.02 12.00
C MET A 60 -3.71 -21.50 12.05
N HIS A 61 -3.02 -22.26 12.89
CA HIS A 61 -3.28 -23.71 13.00
C HIS A 61 -3.23 -24.42 11.65
N GLY A 62 -2.30 -23.99 10.78
CA GLY A 62 -2.12 -24.60 9.48
C GLY A 62 -3.06 -24.13 8.39
N GLU A 63 -4.02 -23.26 8.70
CA GLU A 63 -5.00 -22.78 7.74
C GLU A 63 -4.74 -21.32 7.38
N ASN A 64 -5.04 -20.97 6.13
CA ASN A 64 -4.92 -19.59 5.67
C ASN A 64 -6.02 -18.75 6.31
N VAL A 65 -5.63 -17.59 6.82
CA VAL A 65 -6.57 -16.66 7.46
C VAL A 65 -6.32 -15.26 6.95
N PRO A 66 -7.33 -14.38 6.94
CA PRO A 66 -7.13 -12.98 6.59
C PRO A 66 -6.25 -12.31 7.64
N VAL A 67 -5.44 -11.33 7.18
CA VAL A 67 -4.60 -10.57 8.12
C VAL A 67 -4.55 -9.13 7.68
N ARG A 68 -4.59 -8.22 8.66
CA ARG A 68 -4.41 -6.79 8.42
C ARG A 68 -2.92 -6.49 8.33
N CYS A 69 -2.55 -5.75 7.30
CA CYS A 69 -1.17 -5.33 7.09
C CYS A 69 -1.07 -3.81 7.12
N ILE A 70 0.05 -3.31 7.60
CA ILE A 70 0.38 -1.88 7.56
C ILE A 70 1.70 -1.77 6.83
N LEU A 71 1.71 -0.96 5.77
CA LEU A 71 2.87 -0.83 4.89
C LEU A 71 3.21 0.63 4.69
N PRO A 72 4.39 1.08 5.13
CA PRO A 72 4.87 2.41 4.79
C PRO A 72 5.53 2.38 3.41
N ILE A 73 5.19 3.35 2.58
CA ILE A 73 5.78 3.52 1.25
C ILE A 73 6.45 4.89 1.22
N ALA A 74 7.76 4.90 1.04
CA ALA A 74 8.50 6.15 1.01
C ALA A 74 8.69 6.63 -0.43
N PHE A 75 8.36 7.90 -0.65
CA PHE A 75 8.57 8.58 -1.93
C PHE A 75 9.67 9.61 -1.72
N ARG A 76 10.82 9.37 -2.31
CA ARG A 76 12.00 10.25 -2.19
C ARG A 76 12.54 10.58 -3.54
N LEU A 77 12.97 11.85 -3.66
CA LEU A 77 13.61 12.35 -4.88
C LEU A 77 15.10 12.05 -4.88
#